data_26df9b268cafc85f397c33d9f8d5744c
#
_entry.id   26df9b268cafc85f397c33d9f8d5744c
#
_cell.length_a   1.000
_cell.length_b   1.000
_cell.length_c   1.000
_cell.angle_alpha   90.00
_cell.angle_beta   90.00
_cell.angle_gamma   90.00
#
_symmetry.space_group_name_H-M   'P 1'
#
loop_
_entity.id
_entity.type
_entity.pdbx_description
1 polymer ?
#
loop_
_entity_poly.entity_id
_entity_poly.type
_entity_poly.pdbx_seq_one_letter_code
_entity_poly.pdbx_strand_id
1 'polypeptide(L)'
;MSSQPRARVAPARAVAQRSGKRAGTAAAPRHAEVERNTKETQIRVRVALDGAGRATLATGIGFFDHMLDQVARHGLIDLEVDAKGDLHIDGHHLVEDVGITLGMAVAQAVGDKAGLTRYGHAYVPLDEALSRVVIDFSGRPGLHMRVPFKAAAIGGFDTQLTYEFFQGFANHAMVTLHIDNLHGDNAHHQCETVFKAFARALRMALAIDPRSAGVVPSTKGTL
;
A
#
# COMPACT_ATOMS: atom_id res chain seq x y z
N MET A 1 -53.61 -13.96 -55.48
CA MET A 1 -53.22 -14.90 -54.43
C MET A 1 -51.80 -15.35 -54.74
N SER A 2 -50.78 -14.73 -54.14
CA SER A 2 -49.37 -14.99 -54.41
C SER A 2 -48.77 -15.56 -53.12
N SER A 3 -48.40 -16.82 -53.14
CA SER A 3 -47.77 -17.55 -52.05
C SER A 3 -46.24 -17.36 -52.10
N GLN A 4 -45.67 -16.71 -51.10
CA GLN A 4 -44.23 -16.66 -50.90
C GLN A 4 -43.69 -17.92 -50.22
N PRO A 5 -42.51 -18.44 -50.58
CA PRO A 5 -41.92 -19.57 -49.95
C PRO A 5 -41.18 -19.21 -48.62
N ARG A 6 -41.40 -19.99 -47.59
CA ARG A 6 -40.73 -19.88 -46.28
C ARG A 6 -39.27 -20.37 -46.40
N ALA A 7 -38.33 -19.49 -45.98
CA ALA A 7 -36.92 -19.84 -45.84
C ALA A 7 -36.69 -20.83 -44.71
N ARG A 8 -35.98 -21.93 -44.96
CA ARG A 8 -35.54 -22.91 -43.99
C ARG A 8 -34.30 -22.37 -43.28
N VAL A 9 -34.37 -22.23 -41.94
CA VAL A 9 -33.24 -21.93 -41.09
C VAL A 9 -32.46 -23.23 -40.81
N ALA A 10 -31.17 -23.24 -41.13
CA ALA A 10 -30.27 -24.35 -40.84
C ALA A 10 -29.91 -24.38 -39.34
N PRO A 11 -29.70 -25.57 -38.71
CA PRO A 11 -29.34 -25.66 -37.31
C PRO A 11 -27.91 -25.19 -37.07
N ALA A 12 -27.72 -24.39 -36.01
CA ALA A 12 -26.42 -23.91 -35.55
C ALA A 12 -25.54 -25.10 -35.10
N ARG A 13 -24.31 -25.13 -35.63
CA ARG A 13 -23.29 -26.11 -35.19
C ARG A 13 -22.87 -25.76 -33.75
N ALA A 14 -22.98 -26.72 -32.85
CA ALA A 14 -22.43 -26.64 -31.50
C ALA A 14 -20.90 -26.56 -31.56
N VAL A 15 -20.36 -25.44 -31.05
CA VAL A 15 -18.92 -25.28 -30.83
C VAL A 15 -18.57 -26.03 -29.53
N ALA A 16 -17.78 -27.08 -29.65
CA ALA A 16 -17.26 -27.81 -28.50
C ALA A 16 -16.37 -26.91 -27.66
N GLN A 17 -16.79 -26.60 -26.44
CA GLN A 17 -15.97 -25.93 -25.42
C GLN A 17 -14.85 -26.89 -25.00
N ARG A 18 -13.64 -26.60 -25.42
CA ARG A 18 -12.43 -27.25 -24.85
C ARG A 18 -12.20 -26.62 -23.47
N SER A 19 -12.62 -27.31 -22.43
CA SER A 19 -12.25 -27.03 -21.04
C SER A 19 -10.78 -27.40 -20.81
N GLY A 20 -9.87 -26.55 -21.19
CA GLY A 20 -8.50 -26.62 -20.75
C GLY A 20 -8.41 -26.08 -19.34
N LYS A 21 -8.36 -26.93 -18.30
CA LYS A 21 -7.88 -26.58 -16.97
C LYS A 21 -6.43 -26.08 -17.14
N ARG A 22 -6.23 -24.77 -17.19
CA ARG A 22 -4.92 -24.19 -16.93
C ARG A 22 -4.65 -24.41 -15.44
N ALA A 23 -3.73 -25.32 -15.12
CA ALA A 23 -3.12 -25.38 -13.80
C ALA A 23 -2.50 -24.00 -13.56
N GLY A 24 -3.05 -23.25 -12.61
CA GLY A 24 -2.48 -21.99 -12.18
C GLY A 24 -1.12 -22.28 -11.55
N THR A 25 -0.05 -21.88 -12.20
CA THR A 25 1.24 -21.75 -11.54
C THR A 25 1.02 -20.76 -10.40
N ALA A 26 1.21 -21.21 -9.15
CA ALA A 26 1.16 -20.32 -7.99
C ALA A 26 2.15 -19.17 -8.28
N ALA A 27 1.65 -17.93 -8.24
CA ALA A 27 2.51 -16.76 -8.42
C ALA A 27 3.62 -16.81 -7.35
N ALA A 28 4.84 -16.42 -7.72
CA ALA A 28 5.94 -16.32 -6.77
C ALA A 28 5.52 -15.38 -5.61
N PRO A 29 5.86 -15.73 -4.37
CA PRO A 29 5.49 -14.92 -3.23
C PRO A 29 6.12 -13.53 -3.35
N ARG A 30 5.29 -12.48 -3.17
CA ARG A 30 5.71 -11.07 -3.26
C ARG A 30 6.30 -10.63 -1.93
N HIS A 31 7.59 -10.80 -1.77
CA HIS A 31 8.32 -10.39 -0.57
C HIS A 31 9.65 -9.73 -0.94
N ALA A 32 10.15 -8.90 -0.05
CA ALA A 32 11.45 -8.27 -0.14
C ALA A 32 12.06 -8.03 1.23
N GLU A 33 13.39 -7.97 1.25
CA GLU A 33 14.18 -7.49 2.39
C GLU A 33 15.10 -6.39 1.88
N VAL A 34 15.13 -5.25 2.58
CA VAL A 34 15.99 -4.12 2.27
C VAL A 34 16.71 -3.69 3.54
N GLU A 35 18.03 -3.52 3.42
CA GLU A 35 18.86 -2.88 4.42
C GLU A 35 19.35 -1.53 3.92
N ARG A 36 19.24 -0.50 4.75
CA ARG A 36 19.74 0.84 4.49
C ARG A 36 20.50 1.35 5.71
N ASN A 37 21.79 1.54 5.53
CA ASN A 37 22.68 2.01 6.57
C ASN A 37 23.30 3.35 6.16
N THR A 38 23.18 4.34 7.04
CA THR A 38 23.81 5.66 6.92
C THR A 38 24.75 5.89 8.09
N LYS A 39 25.22 7.11 8.27
CA LYS A 39 25.96 7.51 9.49
C LYS A 39 25.02 7.74 10.67
N GLU A 40 23.74 7.96 10.40
CA GLU A 40 22.71 8.37 11.37
C GLU A 40 21.82 7.19 11.77
N THR A 41 21.57 6.27 10.82
CA THR A 41 20.62 5.18 11.01
C THR A 41 21.12 3.85 10.47
N GLN A 42 20.59 2.75 11.02
CA GLN A 42 20.73 1.38 10.53
C GLN A 42 19.33 0.78 10.47
N ILE A 43 18.81 0.56 9.27
CA ILE A 43 17.43 0.13 9.06
C ILE A 43 17.42 -1.17 8.28
N ARG A 44 16.66 -2.16 8.76
CA ARG A 44 16.31 -3.37 8.01
C ARG A 44 14.80 -3.54 8.00
N VAL A 45 14.24 -3.68 6.81
CA VAL A 45 12.82 -3.93 6.59
C VAL A 45 12.63 -5.20 5.78
N ARG A 46 11.77 -6.10 6.27
CA ARG A 46 11.23 -7.24 5.52
C ARG A 46 9.74 -7.07 5.35
N VAL A 47 9.25 -7.29 4.14
CA VAL A 47 7.83 -7.22 3.82
C VAL A 47 7.39 -8.44 3.02
N ALA A 48 6.22 -9.00 3.37
CA ALA A 48 5.50 -9.95 2.54
C ALA A 48 4.11 -9.38 2.23
N LEU A 49 3.87 -9.04 0.95
CA LEU A 49 2.66 -8.32 0.54
C LEU A 49 1.39 -9.18 0.62
N ASP A 50 1.53 -10.50 0.54
CA ASP A 50 0.45 -11.48 0.63
C ASP A 50 0.45 -12.16 2.02
N GLY A 51 0.72 -11.38 3.06
CA GLY A 51 0.85 -11.83 4.43
C GLY A 51 -0.48 -12.01 5.17
N ALA A 52 -0.36 -12.20 6.48
CA ALA A 52 -1.49 -12.35 7.41
C ALA A 52 -1.65 -11.16 8.38
N GLY A 53 -0.86 -10.10 8.21
CA GLY A 53 -0.88 -8.91 9.06
C GLY A 53 -0.08 -9.09 10.36
N ARG A 54 1.01 -9.87 10.32
CA ARG A 54 1.93 -10.06 11.45
C ARG A 54 2.99 -8.96 11.43
N ALA A 55 3.34 -8.45 12.60
CA ALA A 55 4.36 -7.43 12.75
C ALA A 55 5.41 -7.84 13.78
N THR A 56 6.68 -7.52 13.48
CA THR A 56 7.81 -7.56 14.44
C THR A 56 8.53 -6.22 14.29
N LEU A 57 8.41 -5.35 15.29
CA LEU A 57 8.77 -3.95 15.18
C LEU A 57 9.72 -3.56 16.32
N ALA A 58 10.82 -2.91 16.00
CA ALA A 58 11.81 -2.44 16.94
C ALA A 58 12.44 -1.14 16.42
N THR A 59 11.70 -0.03 16.51
CA THR A 59 12.21 1.30 16.10
C THR A 59 12.74 2.12 17.27
N GLY A 60 12.43 1.70 18.51
CA GLY A 60 12.75 2.49 19.70
C GLY A 60 11.76 3.65 19.95
N ILE A 61 10.77 3.85 19.09
CA ILE A 61 9.70 4.86 19.23
C ILE A 61 8.36 4.13 19.35
N GLY A 62 7.88 3.93 20.57
CA GLY A 62 6.72 3.05 20.84
C GLY A 62 5.44 3.47 20.09
N PHE A 63 5.18 4.77 19.92
CA PHE A 63 4.04 5.23 19.15
C PHE A 63 4.20 4.92 17.66
N PHE A 64 5.41 5.02 17.12
CA PHE A 64 5.69 4.68 15.73
C PHE A 64 5.57 3.17 15.47
N ASP A 65 6.07 2.34 16.39
CA ASP A 65 5.85 0.88 16.33
C ASP A 65 4.35 0.57 16.30
N HIS A 66 3.54 1.25 17.13
CA HIS A 66 2.09 1.10 17.11
C HIS A 66 1.49 1.50 15.74
N MET A 67 1.97 2.57 15.11
CA MET A 67 1.51 2.97 13.77
C MET A 67 1.89 1.96 12.68
N LEU A 68 3.09 1.43 12.72
CA LEU A 68 3.54 0.38 11.79
C LEU A 68 2.76 -0.94 11.97
N ASP A 69 2.36 -1.27 13.21
CA ASP A 69 1.46 -2.41 13.46
C ASP A 69 0.09 -2.21 12.78
N GLN A 70 -0.45 -0.97 12.77
CA GLN A 70 -1.67 -0.67 12.01
C GLN A 70 -1.47 -0.92 10.51
N VAL A 71 -0.28 -0.57 9.96
CA VAL A 71 0.03 -0.84 8.55
C VAL A 71 0.02 -2.35 8.27
N ALA A 72 0.71 -3.13 9.07
CA ALA A 72 0.74 -4.59 8.91
C ALA A 72 -0.65 -5.20 9.04
N ARG A 73 -1.35 -4.90 10.13
CA ARG A 73 -2.64 -5.50 10.50
C ARG A 73 -3.73 -5.21 9.48
N HIS A 74 -3.92 -3.94 9.12
CA HIS A 74 -4.99 -3.51 8.23
C HIS A 74 -4.64 -3.67 6.75
N GLY A 75 -3.33 -3.68 6.43
CA GLY A 75 -2.80 -3.99 5.11
C GLY A 75 -2.81 -5.47 4.78
N LEU A 76 -2.91 -6.36 5.79
CA LEU A 76 -2.68 -7.81 5.69
C LEU A 76 -1.33 -8.12 5.02
N ILE A 77 -0.32 -7.33 5.35
CA ILE A 77 1.08 -7.59 4.99
C ILE A 77 1.82 -8.09 6.22
N ASP A 78 2.77 -9.00 6.06
CA ASP A 78 3.69 -9.31 7.15
C ASP A 78 4.85 -8.31 7.08
N LEU A 79 5.20 -7.70 8.21
CA LEU A 79 6.17 -6.60 8.31
C LEU A 79 7.14 -6.82 9.47
N GLU A 80 8.44 -6.86 9.16
CA GLU A 80 9.50 -6.79 10.17
C GLU A 80 10.30 -5.50 9.97
N VAL A 81 10.49 -4.74 11.04
CA VAL A 81 11.31 -3.51 11.06
C VAL A 81 12.26 -3.58 12.25
N ASP A 82 13.55 -3.58 11.96
CA ASP A 82 14.63 -3.42 12.94
C ASP A 82 15.37 -2.13 12.59
N ALA A 83 15.22 -1.12 13.44
CA ALA A 83 15.71 0.23 13.18
C ALA A 83 16.46 0.79 14.38
N LYS A 84 17.67 1.29 14.14
CA LYS A 84 18.48 2.02 15.10
C LYS A 84 18.87 3.36 14.50
N GLY A 85 18.74 4.42 15.27
CA GLY A 85 19.09 5.77 14.84
C GLY A 85 19.57 6.64 16.00
N ASP A 86 19.86 7.86 15.68
CA ASP A 86 20.38 8.89 16.57
C ASP A 86 19.26 9.56 17.40
N LEU A 87 18.39 8.75 18.03
CA LEU A 87 17.24 9.20 18.84
C LEU A 87 17.61 10.16 19.99
N HIS A 88 18.89 10.28 20.31
CA HIS A 88 19.36 11.29 21.26
C HIS A 88 19.30 12.72 20.69
N ILE A 89 19.18 12.87 19.38
CA ILE A 89 18.89 14.13 18.70
C ILE A 89 17.38 14.33 18.65
N ASP A 90 16.70 13.50 17.84
CA ASP A 90 15.24 13.38 17.76
C ASP A 90 14.85 12.12 16.95
N GLY A 91 13.58 11.99 16.57
CA GLY A 91 13.09 10.85 15.78
C GLY A 91 13.11 11.06 14.26
N HIS A 92 13.56 12.22 13.75
CA HIS A 92 13.40 12.61 12.34
C HIS A 92 14.07 11.63 11.39
N HIS A 93 15.41 11.48 11.52
CA HIS A 93 16.19 10.63 10.63
C HIS A 93 15.70 9.19 10.63
N LEU A 94 15.35 8.67 11.80
CA LEU A 94 14.88 7.28 11.93
C LEU A 94 13.53 7.08 11.25
N VAL A 95 12.55 7.95 11.48
CA VAL A 95 11.19 7.82 10.93
C VAL A 95 11.19 8.01 9.42
N GLU A 96 11.92 9.00 8.89
CA GLU A 96 12.11 9.21 7.45
C GLU A 96 12.76 7.98 6.82
N ASP A 97 13.86 7.49 7.38
CA ASP A 97 14.63 6.37 6.83
C ASP A 97 13.86 5.04 6.88
N VAL A 98 13.01 4.82 7.88
CA VAL A 98 12.07 3.69 7.88
C VAL A 98 11.06 3.83 6.74
N GLY A 99 10.52 5.03 6.50
CA GLY A 99 9.63 5.32 5.38
C GLY A 99 10.30 5.02 4.03
N ILE A 100 11.53 5.50 3.84
CA ILE A 100 12.38 5.24 2.66
C ILE A 100 12.56 3.73 2.44
N THR A 101 13.02 3.03 3.49
CA THR A 101 13.38 1.61 3.40
C THR A 101 12.14 0.74 3.15
N LEU A 102 11.00 1.06 3.79
CA LEU A 102 9.73 0.40 3.55
C LEU A 102 9.24 0.65 2.11
N GLY A 103 9.38 1.88 1.62
CA GLY A 103 9.05 2.22 0.23
C GLY A 103 9.85 1.40 -0.77
N MET A 104 11.18 1.28 -0.56
CA MET A 104 12.07 0.45 -1.39
C MET A 104 11.66 -1.04 -1.33
N ALA A 105 11.37 -1.57 -0.14
CA ALA A 105 10.98 -2.96 0.03
C ALA A 105 9.63 -3.25 -0.67
N VAL A 106 8.65 -2.35 -0.56
CA VAL A 106 7.37 -2.49 -1.26
C VAL A 106 7.57 -2.43 -2.78
N ALA A 107 8.35 -1.49 -3.30
CA ALA A 107 8.65 -1.39 -4.74
C ALA A 107 9.29 -2.68 -5.27
N GLN A 108 10.27 -3.21 -4.53
CA GLN A 108 10.96 -4.47 -4.89
C GLN A 108 10.00 -5.67 -4.86
N ALA A 109 9.16 -5.78 -3.84
CA ALA A 109 8.19 -6.89 -3.70
C ALA A 109 7.07 -6.82 -4.76
N VAL A 110 6.69 -5.63 -5.19
CA VAL A 110 5.69 -5.41 -6.25
C VAL A 110 6.23 -5.81 -7.63
N GLY A 111 7.51 -5.60 -7.90
CA GLY A 111 8.14 -5.92 -9.17
C GLY A 111 7.59 -5.10 -10.35
N ASP A 112 7.22 -5.77 -11.43
CA ASP A 112 6.80 -5.16 -12.72
C ASP A 112 5.37 -4.59 -12.70
N LYS A 113 4.66 -4.71 -11.58
CA LYS A 113 3.27 -4.25 -11.39
C LYS A 113 2.23 -4.96 -12.27
N ALA A 114 2.59 -6.07 -12.94
CA ALA A 114 1.66 -6.80 -13.78
C ALA A 114 0.51 -7.41 -12.95
N GLY A 115 -0.72 -7.20 -13.38
CA GLY A 115 -1.92 -7.71 -12.71
C GLY A 115 -2.35 -6.95 -11.45
N LEU A 116 -1.64 -5.89 -11.03
CA LEU A 116 -2.06 -5.09 -9.88
C LEU A 116 -3.40 -4.39 -10.12
N THR A 117 -4.19 -4.23 -9.06
CA THR A 117 -5.33 -3.30 -9.05
C THR A 117 -4.83 -1.87 -9.24
N ARG A 118 -3.60 -1.54 -8.80
CA ARG A 118 -2.89 -0.27 -8.99
C ARG A 118 -3.42 0.87 -8.13
N TYR A 119 -4.74 1.10 -8.17
CA TYR A 119 -5.39 2.16 -7.39
C TYR A 119 -5.99 1.60 -6.12
N GLY A 120 -5.79 2.28 -5.01
CA GLY A 120 -6.44 1.94 -3.75
C GLY A 120 -6.94 3.18 -3.04
N HIS A 121 -8.02 3.04 -2.29
CA HIS A 121 -8.54 4.10 -1.44
C HIS A 121 -9.23 3.52 -0.22
N ALA A 122 -9.26 4.31 0.86
CA ALA A 122 -10.02 3.98 2.04
C ALA A 122 -10.43 5.24 2.81
N TYR A 123 -11.61 5.16 3.43
CA TYR A 123 -12.03 6.04 4.49
C TYR A 123 -12.05 5.22 5.78
N VAL A 124 -11.36 5.67 6.81
CA VAL A 124 -11.29 4.94 8.08
C VAL A 124 -11.60 5.89 9.24
N PRO A 125 -12.62 5.58 10.04
CA PRO A 125 -12.94 6.31 11.26
C PRO A 125 -12.21 5.70 12.47
N LEU A 126 -11.99 6.52 13.48
CA LEU A 126 -11.71 6.13 14.86
C LEU A 126 -12.37 7.17 15.75
N ASP A 127 -13.43 6.78 16.44
CA ASP A 127 -14.30 7.66 17.22
C ASP A 127 -14.69 8.91 16.42
N GLU A 128 -14.25 10.10 16.83
CA GLU A 128 -14.53 11.37 16.17
C GLU A 128 -13.64 11.68 14.96
N ALA A 129 -12.54 10.95 14.78
CA ALA A 129 -11.60 11.17 13.69
C ALA A 129 -11.98 10.36 12.45
N LEU A 130 -11.80 10.96 11.28
CA LEU A 130 -12.01 10.33 9.98
C LEU A 130 -10.91 10.75 9.01
N SER A 131 -10.18 9.79 8.46
CA SER A 131 -9.20 10.05 7.41
C SER A 131 -9.54 9.34 6.11
N ARG A 132 -9.11 9.95 5.00
CA ARG A 132 -9.16 9.40 3.66
C ARG A 132 -7.74 9.26 3.11
N VAL A 133 -7.45 8.11 2.50
CA VAL A 133 -6.21 7.89 1.75
C VAL A 133 -6.51 7.36 0.37
N VAL A 134 -5.80 7.86 -0.65
CA VAL A 134 -5.83 7.37 -2.03
C VAL A 134 -4.40 7.16 -2.51
N ILE A 135 -4.12 6.00 -3.10
CA ILE A 135 -2.80 5.64 -3.63
C ILE A 135 -2.89 5.19 -5.08
N ASP A 136 -1.91 5.58 -5.88
CA ASP A 136 -1.67 5.11 -7.26
C ASP A 136 -0.22 4.61 -7.39
N PHE A 137 -0.03 3.34 -7.73
CA PHE A 137 1.27 2.77 -8.10
C PHE A 137 1.70 3.23 -9.49
N SER A 138 1.76 4.55 -9.67
CA SER A 138 1.93 5.23 -10.96
C SER A 138 3.35 5.19 -11.52
N GLY A 139 4.36 4.82 -10.74
CA GLY A 139 5.77 5.01 -11.08
C GLY A 139 6.23 6.48 -10.99
N ARG A 140 5.38 7.38 -10.51
CA ARG A 140 5.66 8.81 -10.31
C ARG A 140 5.44 9.17 -8.85
N PRO A 141 6.50 9.48 -8.11
CA PRO A 141 6.38 9.83 -6.70
C PRO A 141 5.66 11.17 -6.49
N GLY A 142 4.84 11.23 -5.46
CA GLY A 142 4.21 12.47 -5.04
C GLY A 142 3.37 12.27 -3.78
N LEU A 143 3.58 13.13 -2.78
CA LEU A 143 2.79 13.18 -1.56
C LEU A 143 1.94 14.45 -1.53
N HIS A 144 0.65 14.30 -1.34
CA HIS A 144 -0.31 15.38 -1.11
C HIS A 144 -1.00 15.12 0.24
N MET A 145 -0.47 15.71 1.32
CA MET A 145 -0.93 15.45 2.68
C MET A 145 -1.56 16.70 3.31
N ARG A 146 -2.76 16.55 3.85
CA ARG A 146 -3.51 17.57 4.58
C ARG A 146 -4.07 16.97 5.87
N VAL A 147 -3.26 17.01 6.92
CA VAL A 147 -3.61 16.53 8.26
C VAL A 147 -3.33 17.65 9.25
N PRO A 148 -4.35 18.46 9.62
CA PRO A 148 -4.18 19.55 10.58
C PRO A 148 -4.19 19.00 12.01
N PHE A 149 -3.08 18.40 12.43
CA PHE A 149 -2.96 17.84 13.78
C PHE A 149 -3.30 18.85 14.86
N LYS A 150 -4.09 18.41 15.87
CA LYS A 150 -4.53 19.26 16.99
C LYS A 150 -3.48 19.40 18.10
N ALA A 151 -2.43 18.59 18.06
CA ALA A 151 -1.28 18.70 18.96
C ALA A 151 0.01 18.49 18.19
N ALA A 152 1.10 19.13 18.61
CA ALA A 152 2.42 19.01 18.03
C ALA A 152 3.08 17.66 18.32
N ALA A 153 2.65 16.96 19.38
CA ALA A 153 3.22 15.67 19.77
C ALA A 153 2.13 14.73 20.32
N ILE A 154 2.37 13.42 20.15
CA ILE A 154 1.59 12.33 20.72
C ILE A 154 2.55 11.50 21.57
N GLY A 155 2.50 11.66 22.88
CA GLY A 155 3.56 11.17 23.75
C GLY A 155 4.91 11.80 23.36
N GLY A 156 5.92 10.97 23.09
CA GLY A 156 7.24 11.41 22.61
C GLY A 156 7.37 11.51 21.08
N PHE A 157 6.29 11.35 20.33
CA PHE A 157 6.30 11.36 18.86
C PHE A 157 5.83 12.74 18.34
N ASP A 158 6.70 13.46 17.64
CA ASP A 158 6.34 14.71 16.95
C ASP A 158 5.43 14.39 15.77
N THR A 159 4.28 15.06 15.67
CA THR A 159 3.30 14.81 14.61
C THR A 159 3.79 15.15 13.21
N GLN A 160 4.80 16.02 13.07
CA GLN A 160 5.46 16.32 11.80
C GLN A 160 6.14 15.09 11.20
N LEU A 161 6.61 14.15 12.02
CA LEU A 161 7.24 12.91 11.57
C LEU A 161 6.30 12.04 10.74
N THR A 162 5.00 12.20 10.89
CA THR A 162 4.00 11.54 10.03
C THR A 162 4.18 11.92 8.56
N TYR A 163 4.46 13.19 8.28
CA TYR A 163 4.74 13.67 6.92
C TYR A 163 6.04 13.05 6.38
N GLU A 164 7.11 13.05 7.16
CA GLU A 164 8.43 12.53 6.76
C GLU A 164 8.37 11.04 6.42
N PHE A 165 7.65 10.25 7.23
CA PHE A 165 7.42 8.85 6.93
C PHE A 165 6.73 8.63 5.57
N PHE A 166 5.61 9.34 5.33
CA PHE A 166 4.87 9.17 4.08
C PHE A 166 5.58 9.75 2.87
N GLN A 167 6.38 10.81 3.05
CA GLN A 167 7.21 11.38 1.99
C GLN A 167 8.32 10.41 1.58
N GLY A 168 9.04 9.85 2.56
CA GLY A 168 10.04 8.80 2.34
C GLY A 168 9.44 7.59 1.63
N PHE A 169 8.29 7.11 2.11
CA PHE A 169 7.58 5.99 1.50
C PHE A 169 7.15 6.29 0.06
N ALA A 170 6.45 7.40 -0.19
CA ALA A 170 5.92 7.74 -1.51
C ALA A 170 7.02 7.86 -2.55
N ASN A 171 8.14 8.49 -2.19
CA ASN A 171 9.29 8.69 -3.06
C ASN A 171 9.94 7.36 -3.47
N HIS A 172 10.04 6.40 -2.57
CA HIS A 172 10.79 5.17 -2.80
C HIS A 172 9.91 3.98 -3.22
N ALA A 173 8.62 3.99 -2.88
CA ALA A 173 7.64 3.09 -3.47
C ALA A 173 7.22 3.53 -4.89
N MET A 174 7.65 4.72 -5.33
CA MET A 174 7.31 5.31 -6.63
C MET A 174 5.78 5.42 -6.84
N VAL A 175 5.10 5.94 -5.81
CA VAL A 175 3.63 6.08 -5.79
C VAL A 175 3.20 7.53 -5.67
N THR A 176 2.01 7.84 -6.19
CA THR A 176 1.31 9.07 -5.85
C THR A 176 0.37 8.78 -4.68
N LEU A 177 0.48 9.55 -3.60
CA LEU A 177 -0.23 9.34 -2.35
C LEU A 177 -0.97 10.62 -1.92
N HIS A 178 -2.27 10.53 -1.73
CA HIS A 178 -3.10 11.60 -1.17
C HIS A 178 -3.62 11.17 0.20
N ILE A 179 -3.42 12.02 1.21
CA ILE A 179 -3.81 11.81 2.60
C ILE A 179 -4.57 13.03 3.09
N ASP A 180 -5.79 12.85 3.53
CA ASP A 180 -6.59 13.90 4.14
C ASP A 180 -7.16 13.41 5.48
N ASN A 181 -6.98 14.16 6.55
CA ASN A 181 -7.81 14.03 7.75
C ASN A 181 -8.99 14.98 7.61
N LEU A 182 -10.18 14.43 7.52
CA LEU A 182 -11.43 15.16 7.27
C LEU A 182 -12.03 15.71 8.55
N HIS A 183 -11.93 14.93 9.63
CA HIS A 183 -12.39 15.25 10.98
C HIS A 183 -11.43 14.69 12.00
N GLY A 184 -11.38 15.25 13.20
CA GLY A 184 -10.64 14.76 14.34
C GLY A 184 -10.18 15.87 15.26
N ASP A 185 -10.33 15.64 16.56
CA ASP A 185 -9.93 16.58 17.62
C ASP A 185 -8.80 15.98 18.49
N ASN A 186 -8.66 14.66 18.53
CA ASN A 186 -7.57 13.98 19.19
C ASN A 186 -6.45 13.65 18.18
N ALA A 187 -5.24 14.18 18.40
CA ALA A 187 -4.11 13.98 17.48
C ALA A 187 -3.70 12.49 17.32
N HIS A 188 -3.84 11.67 18.36
CA HIS A 188 -3.64 10.23 18.30
C HIS A 188 -4.63 9.59 17.32
N HIS A 189 -5.93 9.89 17.46
CA HIS A 189 -6.97 9.38 16.57
C HIS A 189 -6.78 9.86 15.14
N GLN A 190 -6.36 11.14 14.94
CA GLN A 190 -6.03 11.66 13.62
C GLN A 190 -4.90 10.84 12.97
N CYS A 191 -3.79 10.63 13.70
CA CYS A 191 -2.64 9.88 13.21
C CYS A 191 -3.00 8.43 12.91
N GLU A 192 -3.65 7.75 13.85
CA GLU A 192 -3.99 6.33 13.71
C GLU A 192 -4.98 6.08 12.56
N THR A 193 -5.98 6.96 12.35
CA THR A 193 -6.88 6.85 11.19
C THR A 193 -6.15 7.02 9.86
N VAL A 194 -5.13 7.87 9.81
CA VAL A 194 -4.27 8.03 8.62
C VAL A 194 -3.53 6.73 8.31
N PHE A 195 -2.85 6.12 9.29
CA PHE A 195 -2.11 4.87 9.08
C PHE A 195 -3.04 3.70 8.74
N LYS A 196 -4.21 3.58 9.39
CA LYS A 196 -5.23 2.57 9.06
C LYS A 196 -5.79 2.75 7.64
N ALA A 197 -6.09 4.00 7.25
CA ALA A 197 -6.61 4.30 5.92
C ALA A 197 -5.54 4.02 4.84
N PHE A 198 -4.27 4.39 5.11
CA PHE A 198 -3.15 4.05 4.26
C PHE A 198 -3.00 2.53 4.07
N ALA A 199 -3.01 1.77 5.15
CA ALA A 199 -2.91 0.31 5.11
C ALA A 199 -4.02 -0.33 4.27
N ARG A 200 -5.27 0.14 4.43
CA ARG A 200 -6.42 -0.34 3.65
C ARG A 200 -6.33 0.04 2.16
N ALA A 201 -5.91 1.27 1.87
CA ALA A 201 -5.68 1.73 0.50
C ALA A 201 -4.53 0.95 -0.16
N LEU A 202 -3.44 0.73 0.56
CA LEU A 202 -2.30 -0.07 0.12
C LEU A 202 -2.72 -1.50 -0.22
N ARG A 203 -3.44 -2.18 0.68
CA ARG A 203 -3.98 -3.52 0.45
C ARG A 203 -4.83 -3.58 -0.82
N MET A 204 -5.71 -2.61 -1.04
CA MET A 204 -6.54 -2.57 -2.24
C MET A 204 -5.69 -2.40 -3.51
N ALA A 205 -4.74 -1.48 -3.49
CA ALA A 205 -3.87 -1.20 -4.64
C ALA A 205 -2.97 -2.38 -5.01
N LEU A 206 -2.49 -3.12 -4.00
CA LEU A 206 -1.62 -4.30 -4.14
C LEU A 206 -2.38 -5.58 -4.52
N ALA A 207 -3.72 -5.60 -4.47
CA ALA A 207 -4.51 -6.76 -4.86
C ALA A 207 -4.26 -7.10 -6.33
N ILE A 208 -4.17 -8.40 -6.62
CA ILE A 208 -4.09 -8.89 -7.99
C ILE A 208 -5.51 -9.02 -8.56
N ASP A 209 -5.79 -8.33 -9.67
CA ASP A 209 -7.05 -8.53 -10.41
C ASP A 209 -6.90 -9.72 -11.37
N PRO A 210 -7.59 -10.83 -11.14
CA PRO A 210 -7.48 -12.02 -11.99
C PRO A 210 -7.92 -11.77 -13.44
N ARG A 211 -8.68 -10.70 -13.71
CA ARG A 211 -9.12 -10.33 -15.06
C ARG A 211 -8.03 -9.62 -15.86
N SER A 212 -7.02 -9.06 -15.19
CA SER A 212 -5.87 -8.36 -15.77
C SER A 212 -4.54 -9.08 -15.50
N ALA A 213 -4.58 -10.39 -15.20
CA ALA A 213 -3.39 -11.18 -14.87
C ALA A 213 -2.33 -11.08 -15.97
N GLY A 214 -1.11 -10.69 -15.59
CA GLY A 214 0.03 -10.53 -16.49
C GLY A 214 0.01 -9.26 -17.35
N VAL A 215 -0.95 -8.37 -17.14
CA VAL A 215 -1.04 -7.08 -17.87
C VAL A 215 -0.66 -5.93 -16.92
N VAL A 216 0.24 -5.05 -17.35
CA VAL A 216 0.53 -3.81 -16.62
C VAL A 216 -0.70 -2.88 -16.73
N PRO A 217 -1.28 -2.41 -15.61
CA PRO A 217 -2.53 -1.64 -15.62
C PRO A 217 -2.30 -0.18 -16.06
N SER A 218 -1.88 0.00 -17.31
CA SER A 218 -1.58 1.31 -17.91
C SER A 218 -1.88 1.29 -19.40
N THR A 219 -2.59 2.31 -19.87
CA THR A 219 -2.82 2.52 -21.33
C THR A 219 -1.52 2.78 -22.09
N LYS A 220 -0.43 3.14 -21.39
CA LYS A 220 0.91 3.34 -21.97
C LYS A 220 1.71 2.04 -22.08
N GLY A 221 1.23 0.93 -21.47
CA GLY A 221 1.96 -0.35 -21.40
C GLY A 221 3.13 -0.37 -20.40
N THR A 222 3.41 0.73 -19.71
CA THR A 222 4.47 0.87 -18.67
C THR A 222 3.99 1.71 -17.49
N LEU A 223 4.62 1.50 -16.33
CA LEU A 223 4.43 2.26 -15.07
C LEU A 223 5.78 2.55 -14.43
#